data_f6f8ba070eb5eb105f42521ebda427e8
#
_entry.id   f6f8ba070eb5eb105f42521ebda427e8
#
_cell.length_a   1.000
_cell.length_b   1.000
_cell.length_c   1.000
_cell.angle_alpha   90.00
_cell.angle_beta   90.00
_cell.angle_gamma   90.00
#
_symmetry.space_group_name_H-M   'P 1'
#
loop_
_entity.id
_entity.type
_entity.pdbx_description
1 polymer ?
#
loop_
_entity_poly.entity_id
_entity_poly.type
_entity_poly.pdbx_seq_one_letter_code
_entity_poly.pdbx_strand_id
1 'polypeptide(L)'
;MKKLTISLCLALTAASVLLGPVSAMPVGASTVSTTQDNSHFSHKEAGVEFELPKGWKAKPDGEVITVSTADDGLQMVFWVPAENTFDAAVKDLDKELEQTIKNIKTTDKGTSDTHNAMAHFSTGGTGEVNGVTIEWSVDVLAAKKVVIILTFAAPGIAEKHADEAVQFISSIKKIG
;
A
#
# COMPACT_ATOMS: atom_id res chain seq x y z
N MET A 1 9.93 2.45 -19.21
CA MET A 1 9.68 3.04 -17.88
C MET A 1 8.20 3.38 -17.82
N LYS A 2 7.37 2.56 -17.19
CA LYS A 2 5.96 2.86 -16.93
C LYS A 2 5.95 3.81 -15.73
N LYS A 3 5.52 5.05 -15.93
CA LYS A 3 5.33 5.99 -14.82
C LYS A 3 4.16 5.51 -14.00
N LEU A 4 4.41 5.12 -12.77
CA LEU A 4 3.37 4.80 -11.79
C LEU A 4 2.71 6.12 -11.39
N THR A 5 1.58 6.43 -12.00
CA THR A 5 0.77 7.58 -11.59
C THR A 5 -0.21 7.08 -10.53
N ILE A 6 0.20 7.13 -9.28
CA ILE A 6 -0.69 6.85 -8.16
C ILE A 6 -1.69 7.99 -8.09
N SER A 7 -2.89 7.77 -8.63
CA SER A 7 -4.00 8.73 -8.52
C SER A 7 -4.60 8.59 -7.12
N LEU A 8 -4.03 9.35 -6.19
CA LEU A 8 -4.51 9.42 -4.81
C LEU A 8 -5.76 10.31 -4.78
N CYS A 9 -6.93 9.69 -4.97
CA CYS A 9 -8.20 10.39 -4.77
C CYS A 9 -8.51 10.46 -3.27
N LEU A 10 -8.02 11.49 -2.61
CA LEU A 10 -8.56 11.90 -1.31
C LEU A 10 -9.95 12.51 -1.57
N ALA A 11 -11.00 11.69 -1.53
CA ALA A 11 -12.36 12.12 -1.78
C ALA A 11 -12.90 12.87 -0.56
N LEU A 12 -12.79 14.20 -0.57
CA LEU A 12 -13.74 15.03 0.17
C LEU A 12 -15.07 14.97 -0.59
N THR A 13 -16.07 14.30 -0.01
CA THR A 13 -17.39 14.11 -0.59
C THR A 13 -18.14 15.42 -0.69
N ALA A 14 -18.39 15.87 -1.92
CA ALA A 14 -19.55 16.68 -2.24
C ALA A 14 -20.37 15.89 -3.26
N ALA A 15 -21.59 15.53 -2.87
CA ALA A 15 -22.52 14.77 -3.67
C ALA A 15 -22.92 15.54 -4.93
N SER A 16 -22.88 14.88 -6.10
CA SER A 16 -23.77 15.20 -7.23
C SER A 16 -23.88 14.01 -8.16
N VAL A 17 -25.09 13.51 -8.28
CA VAL A 17 -25.56 12.46 -9.16
C VAL A 17 -25.61 12.98 -10.58
N LEU A 18 -25.07 12.22 -11.56
CA LEU A 18 -25.55 12.20 -12.95
C LEU A 18 -25.20 10.86 -13.61
N LEU A 19 -26.25 10.14 -13.95
CA LEU A 19 -26.21 8.89 -14.73
C LEU A 19 -25.83 9.15 -16.19
N GLY A 20 -24.95 8.32 -16.72
CA GLY A 20 -24.75 8.13 -18.17
C GLY A 20 -24.12 6.76 -18.44
N PRO A 21 -24.65 5.94 -19.37
CA PRO A 21 -24.10 4.61 -19.65
C PRO A 21 -22.91 4.72 -20.59
N VAL A 22 -21.76 4.17 -20.22
CA VAL A 22 -20.61 3.97 -21.12
C VAL A 22 -20.27 2.49 -21.18
N SER A 23 -20.28 1.99 -22.41
CA SER A 23 -20.01 0.60 -22.82
C SER A 23 -18.60 0.16 -22.42
N ALA A 24 -18.54 -1.03 -21.82
CA ALA A 24 -17.31 -1.69 -21.39
C ALA A 24 -16.57 -2.32 -22.58
N MET A 25 -15.27 -2.05 -22.69
CA MET A 25 -14.32 -2.90 -23.42
C MET A 25 -13.50 -3.71 -22.40
N PRO A 26 -13.27 -5.01 -22.62
CA PRO A 26 -12.51 -5.82 -21.69
C PRO A 26 -11.02 -5.58 -21.89
N VAL A 27 -10.39 -4.87 -20.97
CA VAL A 27 -8.93 -4.88 -20.81
C VAL A 27 -8.60 -6.03 -19.87
N GLY A 28 -7.60 -6.85 -20.27
CA GLY A 28 -7.22 -8.08 -19.61
C GLY A 28 -7.06 -7.94 -18.10
N ALA A 29 -7.94 -8.60 -17.37
CA ALA A 29 -7.97 -8.62 -15.92
C ALA A 29 -6.82 -9.49 -15.42
N SER A 30 -5.81 -8.89 -14.81
CA SER A 30 -4.94 -9.60 -13.85
C SER A 30 -5.84 -10.09 -12.72
N THR A 31 -6.01 -11.41 -12.63
CA THR A 31 -6.96 -12.04 -11.73
C THR A 31 -6.49 -11.91 -10.28
N VAL A 32 -6.99 -10.91 -9.58
CA VAL A 32 -7.11 -10.99 -8.12
C VAL A 32 -8.25 -11.96 -7.84
N SER A 33 -7.92 -13.19 -7.46
CA SER A 33 -8.94 -14.16 -7.05
C SER A 33 -9.42 -13.78 -5.65
N THR A 34 -10.56 -13.14 -5.57
CA THR A 34 -11.30 -13.01 -4.30
C THR A 34 -11.94 -14.36 -3.99
N THR A 35 -11.36 -15.09 -3.04
CA THR A 35 -12.06 -16.19 -2.37
C THR A 35 -13.13 -15.58 -1.48
N GLN A 36 -14.26 -16.23 -1.31
CA GLN A 36 -15.53 -15.75 -0.77
C GLN A 36 -15.54 -15.37 0.74
N ASP A 37 -14.36 -15.25 1.36
CA ASP A 37 -14.16 -14.60 2.65
C ASP A 37 -13.47 -13.24 2.34
N ASN A 38 -14.21 -12.14 2.50
CA ASN A 38 -13.75 -10.79 2.15
C ASN A 38 -12.55 -10.30 2.97
N SER A 39 -11.95 -11.15 3.79
CA SER A 39 -10.80 -10.85 4.64
C SER A 39 -9.48 -11.36 4.07
N HIS A 40 -9.47 -12.40 3.21
CA HIS A 40 -8.24 -12.99 2.69
C HIS A 40 -7.96 -12.57 1.25
N PHE A 41 -6.76 -12.02 1.03
CA PHE A 41 -6.30 -11.55 -0.27
C PHE A 41 -4.97 -12.19 -0.67
N SER A 42 -4.77 -12.37 -1.96
CA SER A 42 -3.48 -12.82 -2.50
C SER A 42 -3.04 -11.97 -3.67
N HIS A 43 -1.79 -11.55 -3.66
CA HIS A 43 -1.11 -10.90 -4.79
C HIS A 43 -0.19 -11.93 -5.46
N LYS A 44 -0.72 -12.67 -6.43
CA LYS A 44 -0.03 -13.82 -7.07
C LYS A 44 1.31 -13.44 -7.73
N GLU A 45 1.40 -12.26 -8.31
CA GLU A 45 2.63 -11.80 -8.95
C GLU A 45 3.74 -11.53 -7.92
N ALA A 46 3.40 -10.84 -6.84
CA ALA A 46 4.29 -10.59 -5.72
C ALA A 46 4.59 -11.88 -4.92
N GLY A 47 3.71 -12.87 -4.98
CA GLY A 47 3.82 -14.12 -4.23
C GLY A 47 3.56 -13.93 -2.74
N VAL A 48 2.62 -13.04 -2.40
CA VAL A 48 2.20 -12.79 -1.01
C VAL A 48 0.70 -12.94 -0.85
N GLU A 49 0.29 -13.33 0.34
CA GLU A 49 -1.09 -13.31 0.80
C GLU A 49 -1.18 -12.60 2.14
N PHE A 50 -2.35 -12.05 2.45
CA PHE A 50 -2.61 -11.31 3.69
C PHE A 50 -4.08 -11.34 4.08
N GLU A 51 -4.35 -11.03 5.33
CA GLU A 51 -5.69 -10.94 5.89
C GLU A 51 -6.01 -9.51 6.29
N LEU A 52 -7.19 -9.03 5.92
CA LEU A 52 -7.66 -7.71 6.32
C LEU A 52 -8.23 -7.74 7.75
N PRO A 53 -7.88 -6.77 8.59
CA PRO A 53 -8.59 -6.54 9.83
C PRO A 53 -10.09 -6.29 9.60
N LYS A 54 -10.89 -6.58 10.60
CA LYS A 54 -12.34 -6.43 10.49
C LYS A 54 -12.74 -4.99 10.14
N GLY A 55 -13.53 -4.84 9.09
CA GLY A 55 -14.04 -3.55 8.63
C GLY A 55 -13.11 -2.81 7.69
N TRP A 56 -11.88 -3.27 7.50
CA TRP A 56 -10.97 -2.71 6.49
C TRP A 56 -11.44 -3.07 5.08
N LYS A 57 -11.04 -2.25 4.11
CA LYS A 57 -11.39 -2.41 2.70
C LYS A 57 -10.13 -2.59 1.88
N ALA A 58 -10.20 -3.43 0.84
CA ALA A 58 -9.14 -3.52 -0.17
C ALA A 58 -9.72 -3.19 -1.55
N LYS A 59 -9.00 -2.37 -2.30
CA LYS A 59 -9.33 -1.98 -3.67
C LYS A 59 -8.17 -2.31 -4.58
N PRO A 60 -8.25 -3.40 -5.35
CA PRO A 60 -7.27 -3.71 -6.39
C PRO A 60 -7.39 -2.73 -7.57
N ASP A 61 -6.23 -2.30 -8.10
CA ASP A 61 -6.12 -1.53 -9.34
C ASP A 61 -4.88 -2.03 -10.12
N GLY A 62 -5.07 -3.02 -10.97
CA GLY A 62 -3.99 -3.71 -11.65
C GLY A 62 -3.03 -4.42 -10.68
N GLU A 63 -1.77 -3.99 -10.65
CA GLU A 63 -0.72 -4.52 -9.79
C GLU A 63 -0.64 -3.77 -8.43
N VAL A 64 -1.47 -2.74 -8.25
CA VAL A 64 -1.53 -1.95 -7.02
C VAL A 64 -2.76 -2.38 -6.22
N ILE A 65 -2.60 -2.53 -4.92
CA ILE A 65 -3.71 -2.77 -4.00
C ILE A 65 -3.71 -1.64 -2.98
N THR A 66 -4.81 -0.91 -2.90
CA THR A 66 -5.02 0.06 -1.83
C THR A 66 -5.87 -0.59 -0.73
N VAL A 67 -5.36 -0.56 0.49
CA VAL A 67 -6.05 -1.01 1.70
C VAL A 67 -6.35 0.21 2.55
N SER A 68 -7.53 0.29 3.12
CA SER A 68 -7.92 1.39 4.01
C SER A 68 -8.73 0.93 5.21
N THR A 69 -8.64 1.68 6.29
CA THR A 69 -9.52 1.54 7.45
C THR A 69 -10.97 1.83 7.09
N ALA A 70 -11.92 1.44 7.95
CA ALA A 70 -13.35 1.66 7.72
C ALA A 70 -13.71 3.15 7.57
N ASP A 71 -12.98 4.02 8.28
CA ASP A 71 -13.15 5.48 8.27
C ASP A 71 -12.26 6.19 7.23
N ASP A 72 -11.54 5.41 6.39
CA ASP A 72 -10.57 5.88 5.40
C ASP A 72 -9.45 6.78 5.97
N GLY A 73 -9.26 6.78 7.29
CA GLY A 73 -8.29 7.63 7.99
C GLY A 73 -6.84 7.17 7.81
N LEU A 74 -6.62 5.86 7.65
CA LEU A 74 -5.33 5.28 7.34
C LEU A 74 -5.43 4.52 6.03
N GLN A 75 -4.45 4.71 5.15
CA GLN A 75 -4.36 4.02 3.86
C GLN A 75 -3.01 3.35 3.71
N MET A 76 -3.01 2.18 3.11
CA MET A 76 -1.82 1.43 2.72
C MET A 76 -1.87 1.11 1.24
N VAL A 77 -0.79 1.40 0.52
CA VAL A 77 -0.68 1.13 -0.91
C VAL A 77 0.41 0.08 -1.11
N PHE A 78 0.02 -1.02 -1.73
CA PHE A 78 0.91 -2.12 -2.11
C PHE A 78 1.27 -2.00 -3.56
N TRP A 79 2.54 -2.13 -3.90
CA TRP A 79 2.97 -2.31 -5.29
C TRP A 79 4.25 -3.12 -5.40
N VAL A 80 4.47 -3.67 -6.59
CA VAL A 80 5.71 -4.33 -6.97
C VAL A 80 6.55 -3.30 -7.72
N PRO A 81 7.73 -2.88 -7.20
CA PRO A 81 8.59 -1.92 -7.88
C PRO A 81 9.23 -2.52 -9.15
N ALA A 82 9.81 -1.67 -9.97
CA ALA A 82 10.55 -2.11 -11.14
C ALA A 82 11.87 -2.83 -10.79
N GLU A 83 12.41 -2.54 -9.61
CA GLU A 83 13.62 -3.14 -9.07
C GLU A 83 13.38 -4.61 -8.72
N ASN A 84 14.28 -5.48 -9.21
CA ASN A 84 14.13 -6.93 -9.04
C ASN A 84 14.77 -7.46 -7.75
N THR A 85 15.52 -6.62 -7.01
CA THR A 85 16.22 -7.04 -5.80
C THR A 85 15.82 -6.15 -4.62
N PHE A 86 15.82 -6.75 -3.43
CA PHE A 86 15.52 -6.07 -2.18
C PHE A 86 16.45 -4.86 -1.94
N ASP A 87 17.76 -5.06 -2.09
CA ASP A 87 18.75 -3.99 -1.86
C ASP A 87 18.57 -2.82 -2.82
N ALA A 88 18.24 -3.08 -4.09
CA ALA A 88 17.99 -2.03 -5.06
C ALA A 88 16.70 -1.27 -4.72
N ALA A 89 15.63 -1.96 -4.32
CA ALA A 89 14.38 -1.33 -3.92
C ALA A 89 14.56 -0.44 -2.69
N VAL A 90 15.28 -0.93 -1.67
CA VAL A 90 15.58 -0.12 -0.47
C VAL A 90 16.45 1.10 -0.82
N LYS A 91 17.44 0.93 -1.70
CA LYS A 91 18.33 2.02 -2.12
C LYS A 91 17.59 3.13 -2.88
N ASP A 92 16.63 2.76 -3.73
CA ASP A 92 15.89 3.71 -4.57
C ASP A 92 14.59 4.21 -3.90
N LEU A 93 14.33 3.77 -2.66
CA LEU A 93 13.09 4.05 -1.93
C LEU A 93 12.80 5.55 -1.78
N ASP A 94 13.80 6.34 -1.42
CA ASP A 94 13.65 7.80 -1.25
C ASP A 94 13.14 8.44 -2.53
N LYS A 95 13.68 8.04 -3.66
CA LYS A 95 13.28 8.54 -4.98
C LYS A 95 11.84 8.14 -5.35
N GLU A 96 11.42 6.93 -4.98
CA GLU A 96 10.04 6.47 -5.17
C GLU A 96 9.07 7.27 -4.29
N LEU A 97 9.42 7.48 -3.02
CA LEU A 97 8.61 8.24 -2.07
C LEU A 97 8.46 9.72 -2.51
N GLU A 98 9.53 10.37 -3.00
CA GLU A 98 9.51 11.77 -3.47
C GLU A 98 8.55 12.01 -4.64
N GLN A 99 8.16 10.98 -5.38
CA GLN A 99 7.17 11.09 -6.45
C GLN A 99 5.75 11.34 -5.88
N THR A 100 5.48 10.83 -4.70
CA THR A 100 4.16 10.87 -4.05
C THR A 100 4.12 11.86 -2.89
N ILE A 101 5.16 11.88 -2.05
CA ILE A 101 5.24 12.68 -0.84
C ILE A 101 6.18 13.87 -1.07
N LYS A 102 5.74 15.05 -0.71
CA LYS A 102 6.56 16.27 -0.72
C LYS A 102 7.03 16.61 0.69
N ASN A 103 8.10 17.42 0.79
CA ASN A 103 8.64 17.84 2.09
C ASN A 103 8.92 16.69 3.05
N ILE A 104 9.41 15.56 2.51
CA ILE A 104 9.71 14.35 3.27
C ILE A 104 10.70 14.66 4.39
N LYS A 105 10.36 14.22 5.61
CA LYS A 105 11.24 14.22 6.78
C LYS A 105 11.21 12.82 7.37
N THR A 106 12.30 12.08 7.19
CA THR A 106 12.47 10.76 7.80
C THR A 106 12.75 10.94 9.29
N THR A 107 11.94 10.37 10.14
CA THR A 107 12.08 10.40 11.60
C THR A 107 12.66 9.11 12.15
N ASP A 108 12.57 8.03 11.38
CA ASP A 108 13.14 6.72 11.68
C ASP A 108 14.24 6.37 10.66
N LYS A 109 15.43 6.01 11.14
CA LYS A 109 16.59 5.65 10.30
C LYS A 109 16.40 4.34 9.50
N GLY A 110 15.30 3.67 9.76
CA GLY A 110 14.99 2.38 9.17
C GLY A 110 15.58 1.20 9.95
N THR A 111 14.84 0.12 9.92
CA THR A 111 15.18 -1.15 10.57
C THR A 111 15.11 -2.28 9.54
N SER A 112 16.13 -3.14 9.54
CA SER A 112 16.13 -4.36 8.72
C SER A 112 16.01 -5.57 9.62
N ASP A 113 15.08 -6.44 9.31
CA ASP A 113 14.83 -7.69 10.04
C ASP A 113 14.29 -8.81 9.12
N THR A 114 13.65 -9.80 9.69
CA THR A 114 12.97 -10.88 8.96
C THR A 114 11.51 -10.94 9.38
N HIS A 115 10.62 -10.78 8.43
CA HIS A 115 9.19 -10.87 8.59
C HIS A 115 8.63 -12.11 7.87
N ASN A 116 8.06 -13.08 8.59
CA ASN A 116 7.52 -14.33 8.01
C ASN A 116 8.45 -14.98 6.98
N ALA A 117 9.74 -15.14 7.33
CA ALA A 117 10.81 -15.65 6.46
C ALA A 117 11.08 -14.82 5.19
N MET A 118 10.68 -13.57 5.15
CA MET A 118 11.03 -12.57 4.13
C MET A 118 12.05 -11.59 4.71
N ALA A 119 13.07 -11.18 3.94
CA ALA A 119 13.84 -10.01 4.33
C ALA A 119 12.90 -8.80 4.34
N HIS A 120 13.01 -7.99 5.36
CA HIS A 120 12.14 -6.85 5.62
C HIS A 120 12.97 -5.62 5.97
N PHE A 121 12.54 -4.47 5.47
CA PHE A 121 13.06 -3.17 5.84
C PHE A 121 11.87 -2.24 6.09
N SER A 122 11.91 -1.47 7.17
CA SER A 122 10.90 -0.46 7.46
C SER A 122 11.53 0.87 7.83
N THR A 123 10.89 1.96 7.46
CA THR A 123 11.25 3.34 7.85
C THR A 123 9.99 4.20 7.83
N GLY A 124 10.07 5.39 8.42
CA GLY A 124 8.90 6.26 8.50
C GLY A 124 9.25 7.71 8.79
N GLY A 125 8.23 8.56 8.73
CA GLY A 125 8.42 9.98 8.92
C GLY A 125 7.16 10.81 8.70
N THR A 126 7.37 12.06 8.32
CA THR A 126 6.31 13.00 7.98
C THR A 126 6.55 13.61 6.60
N GLY A 127 5.51 14.16 6.01
CA GLY A 127 5.60 14.82 4.71
C GLY A 127 4.27 15.45 4.32
N GLU A 128 4.10 15.72 3.05
CA GLU A 128 2.89 16.33 2.50
C GLU A 128 2.42 15.59 1.26
N VAL A 129 1.12 15.29 1.19
CA VAL A 129 0.44 14.80 -0.01
C VAL A 129 -0.68 15.75 -0.35
N ASN A 130 -0.66 16.31 -1.57
CA ASN A 130 -1.63 17.32 -2.03
C ASN A 130 -1.76 18.53 -1.08
N GLY A 131 -0.67 18.94 -0.42
CA GLY A 131 -0.65 20.07 0.53
C GLY A 131 -1.19 19.74 1.92
N VAL A 132 -1.52 18.48 2.19
CA VAL A 132 -1.94 18.00 3.52
C VAL A 132 -0.77 17.32 4.19
N THR A 133 -0.46 17.73 5.43
CA THR A 133 0.55 17.06 6.25
C THR A 133 0.10 15.63 6.57
N ILE A 134 1.02 14.68 6.41
CA ILE A 134 0.79 13.26 6.72
C ILE A 134 1.93 12.72 7.58
N GLU A 135 1.61 11.67 8.32
CA GLU A 135 2.55 10.68 8.84
C GLU A 135 2.61 9.54 7.81
N TRP A 136 3.82 9.02 7.55
CA TRP A 136 4.00 7.91 6.64
C TRP A 136 4.97 6.87 7.22
N SER A 137 4.76 5.62 6.85
CA SER A 137 5.74 4.54 6.99
C SER A 137 5.78 3.72 5.71
N VAL A 138 6.89 3.05 5.49
CA VAL A 138 7.06 2.14 4.37
C VAL A 138 7.67 0.83 4.86
N ASP A 139 7.13 -0.27 4.35
CA ASP A 139 7.64 -1.61 4.55
C ASP A 139 8.06 -2.18 3.19
N VAL A 140 9.27 -2.71 3.09
CA VAL A 140 9.80 -3.41 1.91
C VAL A 140 9.98 -4.88 2.26
N LEU A 141 9.38 -5.78 1.51
CA LEU A 141 9.39 -7.22 1.74
C LEU A 141 9.98 -7.97 0.54
N ALA A 142 10.88 -8.91 0.80
CA ALA A 142 11.44 -9.82 -0.22
C ALA A 142 10.62 -11.13 -0.30
N ALA A 143 9.53 -11.09 -1.06
CA ALA A 143 8.71 -12.27 -1.36
C ALA A 143 9.19 -13.00 -2.63
N LYS A 144 8.30 -13.45 -3.51
CA LYS A 144 8.66 -13.92 -4.86
C LYS A 144 9.20 -12.78 -5.72
N LYS A 145 8.60 -11.58 -5.56
CA LYS A 145 9.14 -10.30 -6.00
C LYS A 145 9.26 -9.39 -4.78
N VAL A 146 9.94 -8.28 -4.93
CA VAL A 146 9.93 -7.23 -3.91
C VAL A 146 8.56 -6.59 -3.88
N VAL A 147 8.06 -6.35 -2.67
CA VAL A 147 6.80 -5.64 -2.42
C VAL A 147 7.10 -4.42 -1.58
N ILE A 148 6.57 -3.29 -1.96
CA ILE A 148 6.61 -2.07 -1.16
C ILE A 148 5.19 -1.77 -0.67
N ILE A 149 5.08 -1.44 0.61
CA ILE A 149 3.83 -1.07 1.27
C ILE A 149 4.03 0.32 1.86
N LEU A 150 3.41 1.32 1.26
CA LEU A 150 3.41 2.68 1.79
C LEU A 150 2.14 2.88 2.61
N THR A 151 2.32 3.13 3.90
CA THR A 151 1.25 3.52 4.82
C THR A 151 1.28 5.03 5.00
N PHE A 152 0.12 5.67 4.98
CA PHE A 152 0.02 7.09 5.29
C PHE A 152 -1.33 7.43 5.94
N ALA A 153 -1.29 8.40 6.83
CA ALA A 153 -2.43 8.88 7.59
C ALA A 153 -2.27 10.36 7.93
N ALA A 154 -3.36 11.02 8.29
CA ALA A 154 -3.26 12.32 8.94
C ALA A 154 -2.60 12.17 10.32
N PRO A 155 -1.93 13.23 10.84
CA PRO A 155 -1.24 13.19 12.13
C PRO A 155 -2.16 12.68 13.26
N GLY A 156 -1.66 11.73 14.06
CA GLY A 156 -2.38 11.09 15.17
C GLY A 156 -3.41 10.03 14.77
N ILE A 157 -3.69 9.85 13.49
CA ILE A 157 -4.59 8.77 13.02
C ILE A 157 -3.83 7.44 12.95
N ALA A 158 -2.56 7.47 12.55
CA ALA A 158 -1.73 6.26 12.53
C ALA A 158 -1.68 5.60 13.91
N GLU A 159 -1.51 6.38 14.99
CA GLU A 159 -1.49 5.88 16.37
C GLU A 159 -2.83 5.21 16.75
N LYS A 160 -3.96 5.79 16.34
CA LYS A 160 -5.31 5.23 16.60
C LYS A 160 -5.51 3.84 16.00
N HIS A 161 -4.89 3.56 14.86
CA HIS A 161 -4.99 2.30 14.13
C HIS A 161 -3.73 1.43 14.23
N ALA A 162 -2.80 1.75 15.15
CA ALA A 162 -1.50 1.09 15.23
C ALA A 162 -1.61 -0.43 15.43
N ASP A 163 -2.47 -0.89 16.34
CA ASP A 163 -2.65 -2.32 16.62
C ASP A 163 -3.20 -3.07 15.40
N GLU A 164 -4.18 -2.47 14.71
CA GLU A 164 -4.77 -3.06 13.49
C GLU A 164 -3.76 -3.08 12.34
N ALA A 165 -2.96 -2.02 12.18
CA ALA A 165 -1.89 -1.94 11.19
C ALA A 165 -0.81 -3.01 11.44
N VAL A 166 -0.38 -3.19 12.70
CA VAL A 166 0.55 -4.25 13.10
C VAL A 166 -0.04 -5.63 12.82
N GLN A 167 -1.30 -5.86 13.16
CA GLN A 167 -2.00 -7.12 12.85
C GLN A 167 -2.01 -7.38 11.35
N PHE A 168 -2.33 -6.37 10.55
CA PHE A 168 -2.37 -6.47 9.10
C PHE A 168 -0.98 -6.80 8.52
N ILE A 169 0.07 -6.02 8.85
CA ILE A 169 1.43 -6.30 8.38
C ILE A 169 1.87 -7.69 8.81
N SER A 170 1.58 -8.10 10.07
CA SER A 170 1.91 -9.42 10.59
C SER A 170 1.22 -10.58 9.84
N SER A 171 0.08 -10.33 9.20
CA SER A 171 -0.64 -11.32 8.40
C SER A 171 0.02 -11.60 7.04
N ILE A 172 0.89 -10.70 6.56
CA ILE A 172 1.52 -10.81 5.24
C ILE A 172 2.53 -11.96 5.24
N LYS A 173 2.34 -12.93 4.38
CA LYS A 173 3.20 -14.11 4.24
C LYS A 173 3.37 -14.52 2.78
N LYS A 174 4.40 -15.33 2.50
CA LYS A 174 4.60 -15.91 1.17
C LYS A 174 3.48 -16.89 0.86
N ILE A 175 3.01 -16.86 -0.40
CA ILE A 175 2.19 -17.94 -0.94
C ILE A 175 3.08 -19.17 -1.05
N GLY A 176 2.64 -20.29 -0.45
CA GLY A 176 3.33 -21.57 -0.46
C GLY A 176 3.35 -22.23 -1.84
#